data_1c3973c5817ab021e5264ed2b7e1faa4
#
_entry.id   1c3973c5817ab021e5264ed2b7e1faa4
#
_cell.length_a   1.000
_cell.length_b   1.000
_cell.length_c   1.000
_cell.angle_alpha   90.00
_cell.angle_beta   90.00
_cell.angle_gamma   90.00
#
_symmetry.space_group_name_H-M   'P 1'
#
loop_
_entity.id
_entity.type
_entity.pdbx_description
1 polymer ?
#
loop_
_entity_poly.entity_id
_entity_poly.type
_entity_poly.pdbx_seq_one_letter_code
_entity_poly.pdbx_strand_id
1 'polypeptide(L)'
;YTFHMPLFFFLSGYVFSRKESFRQFLTGKVKRLIVPYFCLGIPMIFFDVYWQNRKRVVKLPVDWLKGECLSLLEQKRLWTLWYTACLFFLTLLFYVLVRWIRNEKILAVVVVLLTLSGLAYYRMGGQALYWNVDACLTALPFFYVGYLCRQKKILEKYVFPLRWRWILALVSLTVMLGCLQINLRFSGMHLEMYERQYGIEPVTYLGAFAGILFVILISQKLDGRAIRYIGENSMIYYAWHQTILMPLVDELYWKLRVFQQFKLTRVQYYGKSILSVVLICLALTGVSAVINHTFLRVAVGGSLKKKQK
;
A
#
# COMPACT_ATOMS: atom_id res chain seq x y z
N TYR A 1 -6.98 -5.53 -7.31
CA TYR A 1 -5.64 -4.99 -6.92
C TYR A 1 -4.73 -4.78 -8.14
N THR A 2 -5.05 -3.92 -9.10
CA THR A 2 -4.24 -3.80 -10.32
C THR A 2 -3.11 -2.79 -10.20
N PHE A 3 -3.30 -1.68 -9.47
CA PHE A 3 -2.33 -0.57 -9.45
C PHE A 3 -2.16 0.12 -8.09
N HIS A 4 -3.02 -0.10 -7.11
CA HIS A 4 -3.00 0.69 -5.86
C HIS A 4 -1.69 0.51 -5.07
N MET A 5 -1.17 -0.71 -4.93
CA MET A 5 0.12 -0.92 -4.28
C MET A 5 1.30 -0.37 -5.10
N PRO A 6 1.39 -0.64 -6.43
CA PRO A 6 2.29 0.08 -7.32
C PRO A 6 2.28 1.60 -7.17
N LEU A 7 1.09 2.22 -7.04
CA LEU A 7 0.96 3.66 -6.82
C LEU A 7 1.63 4.11 -5.52
N PHE A 8 1.46 3.37 -4.42
CA PHE A 8 2.12 3.72 -3.16
C PHE A 8 3.64 3.59 -3.24
N PHE A 9 4.17 2.59 -3.94
CA PHE A 9 5.61 2.49 -4.20
C PHE A 9 6.10 3.64 -5.09
N PHE A 10 5.36 4.00 -6.13
CA PHE A 10 5.67 5.15 -6.98
C PHE A 10 5.72 6.45 -6.18
N LEU A 11 4.69 6.74 -5.37
CA LEU A 11 4.65 7.93 -4.52
C LEU A 11 5.79 7.96 -3.50
N SER A 12 6.15 6.81 -2.94
CA SER A 12 7.28 6.70 -2.02
C SER A 12 8.62 7.00 -2.70
N GLY A 13 8.78 6.59 -3.97
CA GLY A 13 9.90 6.96 -4.81
C GLY A 13 9.90 8.46 -5.16
N TYR A 14 8.73 9.04 -5.46
CA TYR A 14 8.59 10.46 -5.76
C TYR A 14 9.02 11.36 -4.60
N VAL A 15 8.72 10.98 -3.36
CA VAL A 15 9.13 11.75 -2.16
C VAL A 15 10.51 11.35 -1.63
N PHE A 16 11.20 10.42 -2.29
CA PHE A 16 12.52 9.97 -1.86
C PHE A 16 13.57 11.08 -2.02
N SER A 17 14.43 11.25 -0.99
CA SER A 17 15.56 12.17 -1.01
C SER A 17 16.84 11.47 -0.58
N ARG A 18 17.92 11.72 -1.33
CA ARG A 18 19.28 11.17 -1.05
C ARG A 18 20.17 12.16 -0.27
N LYS A 19 19.66 13.34 0.10
CA LYS A 19 20.47 14.42 0.66
C LYS A 19 20.97 14.16 2.08
N GLU A 20 20.37 13.19 2.78
CA GLU A 20 20.69 12.86 4.17
C GLU A 20 21.89 11.90 4.25
N SER A 21 22.63 11.95 5.37
CA SER A 21 23.60 10.91 5.68
C SER A 21 22.89 9.57 5.92
N PHE A 22 23.57 8.44 5.72
CA PHE A 22 22.97 7.11 5.90
C PHE A 22 22.35 6.95 7.29
N ARG A 23 23.02 7.42 8.36
CA ARG A 23 22.51 7.33 9.73
C ARG A 23 21.21 8.13 9.91
N GLN A 24 21.15 9.35 9.38
CA GLN A 24 19.94 10.19 9.44
C GLN A 24 18.79 9.55 8.64
N PHE A 25 19.11 9.07 7.43
CA PHE A 25 18.15 8.39 6.58
C PHE A 25 17.58 7.13 7.25
N LEU A 26 18.44 6.24 7.75
CA LEU A 26 18.04 5.01 8.45
C LEU A 26 17.17 5.32 9.68
N THR A 27 17.63 6.22 10.53
CA THR A 27 16.88 6.63 11.73
C THR A 27 15.52 7.23 11.36
N GLY A 28 15.46 8.03 10.30
CA GLY A 28 14.23 8.59 9.77
C GLY A 28 13.27 7.51 9.27
N LYS A 29 13.78 6.49 8.56
CA LYS A 29 12.96 5.38 8.07
C LYS A 29 12.49 4.45 9.20
N VAL A 30 13.34 4.15 10.17
CA VAL A 30 12.93 3.40 11.37
C VAL A 30 11.78 4.11 12.09
N LYS A 31 11.90 5.39 12.35
CA LYS A 31 10.83 6.17 13.03
C LYS A 31 9.53 6.25 12.25
N ARG A 32 9.59 6.29 10.91
CA ARG A 32 8.41 6.50 10.05
C ARG A 32 7.78 5.22 9.54
N LEU A 33 8.49 4.09 9.54
CA LEU A 33 8.00 2.81 9.00
C LEU A 33 8.02 1.72 10.07
N ILE A 34 9.15 1.50 10.77
CA ILE A 34 9.29 0.38 11.71
C ILE A 34 8.54 0.65 13.02
N VAL A 35 8.65 1.87 13.57
CA VAL A 35 7.89 2.21 14.79
C VAL A 35 6.39 2.11 14.56
N PRO A 36 5.79 2.73 13.51
CA PRO A 36 4.38 2.54 13.20
C PRO A 36 4.00 1.09 12.88
N TYR A 37 4.88 0.33 12.24
CA TYR A 37 4.67 -1.09 11.96
C TYR A 37 4.34 -1.87 13.24
N PHE A 38 5.16 -1.75 14.28
CA PHE A 38 4.91 -2.43 15.56
C PHE A 38 3.76 -1.79 16.34
N CYS A 39 3.71 -0.46 16.41
CA CYS A 39 2.66 0.24 17.16
C CYS A 39 1.26 0.02 16.60
N LEU A 40 1.11 -0.14 15.29
CA LEU A 40 -0.18 -0.44 14.66
C LEU A 40 -0.45 -1.95 14.55
N GLY A 41 0.59 -2.76 14.44
CA GLY A 41 0.48 -4.22 14.34
C GLY A 41 0.07 -4.90 15.64
N ILE A 42 0.60 -4.46 16.78
CA ILE A 42 0.25 -5.02 18.08
C ILE A 42 -1.26 -4.94 18.37
N PRO A 43 -1.93 -3.78 18.24
CA PRO A 43 -3.38 -3.71 18.38
C PRO A 43 -4.16 -4.59 17.40
N MET A 44 -3.64 -4.80 16.18
CA MET A 44 -4.26 -5.70 15.20
C MET A 44 -4.25 -7.15 15.67
N ILE A 45 -3.13 -7.62 16.24
CA ILE A 45 -3.04 -8.98 16.81
C ILE A 45 -4.05 -9.15 17.95
N PHE A 46 -4.08 -8.22 18.91
CA PHE A 46 -5.03 -8.31 20.02
C PHE A 46 -6.48 -8.26 19.56
N PHE A 47 -6.79 -7.44 18.56
CA PHE A 47 -8.12 -7.38 17.97
C PHE A 47 -8.47 -8.71 17.29
N ASP A 48 -7.58 -9.29 16.51
CA ASP A 48 -7.84 -10.56 15.81
C ASP A 48 -8.00 -11.71 16.81
N VAL A 49 -7.16 -11.79 17.84
CA VAL A 49 -7.31 -12.76 18.94
C VAL A 49 -8.69 -12.62 19.60
N TYR A 50 -9.07 -11.40 19.98
CA TYR A 50 -10.37 -11.13 20.58
C TYR A 50 -11.53 -11.53 19.64
N TRP A 51 -11.42 -11.14 18.36
CA TRP A 51 -12.45 -11.36 17.35
C TRP A 51 -12.64 -12.85 17.04
N GLN A 52 -11.57 -13.60 16.93
CA GLN A 52 -11.61 -15.03 16.71
C GLN A 52 -12.14 -15.79 17.93
N ASN A 53 -11.72 -15.42 19.15
CA ASN A 53 -12.23 -16.01 20.38
C ASN A 53 -13.74 -15.78 20.57
N ARG A 54 -14.25 -14.60 20.19
CA ARG A 54 -15.65 -14.26 20.28
C ARG A 54 -16.52 -15.12 19.36
N LYS A 55 -15.99 -15.51 18.21
CA LYS A 55 -16.70 -16.31 17.19
C LYS A 55 -16.57 -17.81 17.39
N ARG A 56 -15.66 -18.28 18.23
CA ARG A 56 -15.40 -19.70 18.46
C ARG A 56 -15.95 -20.16 19.81
N VAL A 57 -16.46 -21.39 19.82
CA VAL A 57 -16.87 -22.08 21.05
C VAL A 57 -15.66 -22.49 21.89
N VAL A 58 -14.51 -22.69 21.27
CA VAL A 58 -13.27 -23.11 21.91
C VAL A 58 -12.31 -21.92 22.03
N LYS A 59 -11.74 -21.71 23.22
CA LYS A 59 -10.71 -20.69 23.46
C LYS A 59 -9.48 -20.95 22.60
N LEU A 60 -8.94 -19.89 22.00
CA LEU A 60 -7.69 -19.97 21.24
C LEU A 60 -6.54 -20.36 22.16
N PRO A 61 -5.68 -21.32 21.78
CA PRO A 61 -4.51 -21.68 22.56
C PRO A 61 -3.54 -20.50 22.69
N VAL A 62 -2.80 -20.44 23.81
CA VAL A 62 -1.73 -19.46 24.02
C VAL A 62 -0.68 -19.54 22.90
N ASP A 63 -0.45 -20.72 22.36
CA ASP A 63 0.50 -20.95 21.26
C ASP A 63 0.08 -20.26 19.96
N TRP A 64 -1.22 -20.05 19.74
CA TRP A 64 -1.70 -19.24 18.62
C TRP A 64 -1.28 -17.76 18.76
N LEU A 65 -1.42 -17.17 19.96
CA LEU A 65 -0.95 -15.80 20.21
C LEU A 65 0.57 -15.67 20.03
N LYS A 66 1.33 -16.68 20.49
CA LYS A 66 2.78 -16.71 20.24
C LYS A 66 3.08 -16.77 18.75
N GLY A 67 2.33 -17.58 17.98
CA GLY A 67 2.46 -17.65 16.52
C GLY A 67 2.20 -16.30 15.83
N GLU A 68 1.16 -15.57 16.24
CA GLU A 68 0.86 -14.24 15.70
C GLU A 68 1.94 -13.21 16.05
N CYS A 69 2.46 -13.24 17.29
CA CYS A 69 3.57 -12.38 17.68
C CYS A 69 4.85 -12.70 16.88
N LEU A 70 5.13 -13.98 16.66
CA LEU A 70 6.26 -14.41 15.83
C LEU A 70 6.07 -13.99 14.37
N SER A 71 4.86 -14.14 13.83
CA SER A 71 4.51 -13.68 12.49
C SER A 71 4.70 -12.17 12.32
N LEU A 72 4.45 -11.37 13.36
CA LEU A 72 4.74 -9.93 13.35
C LEU A 72 6.25 -9.67 13.28
N LEU A 73 7.07 -10.47 13.96
CA LEU A 73 8.53 -10.33 13.90
C LEU A 73 9.11 -10.80 12.58
N GLU A 74 8.62 -11.91 12.05
CA GLU A 74 9.08 -12.51 10.80
C GLU A 74 8.56 -11.75 9.56
N GLN A 75 7.37 -11.16 9.67
CA GLN A 75 6.65 -10.47 8.59
C GLN A 75 6.64 -11.26 7.28
N LYS A 76 6.20 -12.49 7.37
CA LYS A 76 5.91 -13.31 6.20
C LYS A 76 4.47 -13.10 5.77
N ARG A 77 4.21 -12.05 5.00
CA ARG A 77 2.87 -11.73 4.49
C ARG A 77 1.82 -11.53 5.58
N LEU A 78 2.18 -10.77 6.65
CA LEU A 78 1.24 -10.47 7.72
C LEU A 78 0.33 -9.31 7.32
N TRP A 79 -0.91 -9.61 7.01
CA TRP A 79 -2.01 -8.68 6.72
C TRP A 79 -1.58 -7.47 5.85
N THR A 80 -2.22 -6.32 6.08
CA THR A 80 -1.90 -5.07 5.36
C THR A 80 -0.47 -4.56 5.61
N LEU A 81 0.14 -4.87 6.75
CA LEU A 81 1.45 -4.33 7.15
C LEU A 81 2.64 -4.80 6.31
N TRP A 82 2.44 -5.81 5.44
CA TRP A 82 3.47 -6.31 4.52
C TRP A 82 4.14 -5.20 3.69
N TYR A 83 3.35 -4.21 3.24
CA TYR A 83 3.83 -3.10 2.45
C TYR A 83 4.84 -2.23 3.22
N THR A 84 4.57 -1.94 4.49
CA THR A 84 5.45 -1.10 5.32
C THR A 84 6.82 -1.73 5.51
N ALA A 85 6.84 -3.04 5.74
CA ALA A 85 8.06 -3.82 5.85
C ALA A 85 8.83 -3.84 4.52
N CYS A 86 8.12 -4.16 3.42
CA CYS A 86 8.67 -4.12 2.07
C CYS A 86 9.24 -2.74 1.74
N LEU A 87 8.49 -1.67 2.01
CA LEU A 87 8.92 -0.29 1.73
C LEU A 87 10.17 0.10 2.51
N PHE A 88 10.31 -0.38 3.75
CA PHE A 88 11.53 -0.13 4.53
C PHE A 88 12.76 -0.68 3.82
N PHE A 89 12.75 -1.95 3.44
CA PHE A 89 13.89 -2.57 2.73
C PHE A 89 14.08 -1.99 1.33
N LEU A 90 13.00 -1.75 0.60
CA LEU A 90 13.05 -1.12 -0.72
C LEU A 90 13.73 0.25 -0.67
N THR A 91 13.40 1.07 0.32
CA THR A 91 14.02 2.40 0.45
C THR A 91 15.49 2.32 0.83
N LEU A 92 15.89 1.34 1.65
CA LEU A 92 17.31 1.09 1.97
C LEU A 92 18.09 0.59 0.75
N LEU A 93 17.56 -0.40 0.05
CA LEU A 93 18.15 -0.90 -1.19
C LEU A 93 18.34 0.24 -2.19
N PHE A 94 17.29 1.03 -2.41
CA PHE A 94 17.36 2.13 -3.37
C PHE A 94 18.31 3.25 -2.92
N TYR A 95 18.43 3.52 -1.62
CA TYR A 95 19.41 4.47 -1.09
C TYR A 95 20.85 4.03 -1.44
N VAL A 96 21.15 2.73 -1.25
CA VAL A 96 22.45 2.16 -1.61
C VAL A 96 22.70 2.27 -3.11
N LEU A 97 21.71 1.89 -3.93
CA LEU A 97 21.84 1.94 -5.40
C LEU A 97 22.15 3.36 -5.88
N VAL A 98 21.40 4.38 -5.46
CA VAL A 98 21.63 5.77 -5.91
C VAL A 98 22.89 6.40 -5.29
N ARG A 99 23.42 5.85 -4.21
CA ARG A 99 24.67 6.30 -3.60
C ARG A 99 25.88 5.84 -4.40
N TRP A 100 25.83 4.61 -4.91
CA TRP A 100 26.94 3.96 -5.60
C TRP A 100 26.86 4.16 -7.11
N ILE A 101 25.68 4.15 -7.69
CA ILE A 101 25.46 4.25 -9.14
C ILE A 101 25.02 5.68 -9.46
N ARG A 102 25.98 6.49 -9.96
CA ARG A 102 25.72 7.89 -10.34
C ARG A 102 25.14 8.02 -11.75
N ASN A 103 25.42 7.05 -12.62
CA ASN A 103 24.94 7.06 -14.00
C ASN A 103 23.49 6.56 -14.05
N GLU A 104 22.57 7.41 -14.53
CA GLU A 104 21.15 7.11 -14.59
C GLU A 104 20.83 5.92 -15.50
N LYS A 105 21.56 5.75 -16.61
CA LYS A 105 21.35 4.61 -17.51
C LYS A 105 21.77 3.29 -16.86
N ILE A 106 22.91 3.28 -16.17
CA ILE A 106 23.37 2.10 -15.42
C ILE A 106 22.37 1.78 -14.29
N LEU A 107 21.91 2.80 -13.58
CA LEU A 107 20.89 2.60 -12.54
C LEU A 107 19.60 1.98 -13.12
N ALA A 108 19.14 2.45 -14.28
CA ALA A 108 17.98 1.88 -14.97
C ALA A 108 18.18 0.40 -15.30
N VAL A 109 19.34 0.05 -15.86
CA VAL A 109 19.68 -1.35 -16.17
C VAL A 109 19.71 -2.21 -14.91
N VAL A 110 20.32 -1.74 -13.82
CA VAL A 110 20.37 -2.45 -12.54
C VAL A 110 18.98 -2.65 -11.97
N VAL A 111 18.11 -1.64 -12.02
CA VAL A 111 16.70 -1.76 -11.59
C VAL A 111 15.98 -2.84 -12.39
N VAL A 112 16.15 -2.86 -13.72
CA VAL A 112 15.54 -3.89 -14.58
C VAL A 112 16.07 -5.29 -14.21
N LEU A 113 17.39 -5.46 -14.08
CA LEU A 113 18.00 -6.75 -13.73
C LEU A 113 17.53 -7.26 -12.36
N LEU A 114 17.47 -6.38 -11.35
CA LEU A 114 16.94 -6.74 -10.02
C LEU A 114 15.47 -7.11 -10.08
N THR A 115 14.69 -6.42 -10.89
CA THR A 115 13.26 -6.77 -11.08
C THR A 115 13.11 -8.13 -11.74
N LEU A 116 13.87 -8.39 -12.80
CA LEU A 116 13.85 -9.68 -13.48
C LEU A 116 14.30 -10.81 -12.55
N SER A 117 15.31 -10.57 -11.69
CA SER A 117 15.74 -11.56 -10.70
C SER A 117 14.63 -11.86 -9.66
N GLY A 118 13.86 -10.85 -9.22
CA GLY A 118 12.71 -11.04 -8.34
C GLY A 118 11.58 -11.84 -8.99
N LEU A 119 11.28 -11.57 -10.26
CA LEU A 119 10.31 -12.33 -11.04
C LEU A 119 10.79 -13.77 -11.32
N ALA A 120 12.05 -13.94 -11.63
CA ALA A 120 12.64 -15.28 -11.82
C ALA A 120 12.58 -16.10 -10.53
N TYR A 121 12.93 -15.50 -9.38
CA TYR A 121 12.78 -16.14 -8.07
C TYR A 121 11.35 -16.62 -7.81
N TYR A 122 10.36 -15.78 -8.13
CA TYR A 122 8.96 -16.16 -8.04
C TYR A 122 8.61 -17.33 -8.97
N ARG A 123 8.99 -17.28 -10.26
CA ARG A 123 8.72 -18.33 -11.26
C ARG A 123 9.37 -19.68 -10.91
N MET A 124 10.52 -19.66 -10.26
CA MET A 124 11.21 -20.84 -9.79
C MET A 124 10.60 -21.45 -8.51
N GLY A 125 9.45 -20.96 -8.07
CA GLY A 125 8.77 -21.46 -6.87
C GLY A 125 9.41 -21.00 -5.55
N GLY A 126 10.25 -19.96 -5.59
CA GLY A 126 10.85 -19.39 -4.38
C GLY A 126 9.81 -19.05 -3.31
N GLN A 127 10.09 -19.33 -2.04
CA GLN A 127 9.17 -19.05 -0.93
C GLN A 127 9.13 -17.57 -0.57
N ALA A 128 8.07 -17.13 0.13
CA ALA A 128 8.01 -15.78 0.68
C ALA A 128 9.15 -15.55 1.67
N LEU A 129 9.93 -14.50 1.45
CA LEU A 129 11.04 -14.15 2.32
C LEU A 129 10.57 -13.32 3.51
N TYR A 130 11.33 -13.37 4.60
CA TYR A 130 11.13 -12.51 5.75
C TYR A 130 11.08 -11.04 5.33
N TRP A 131 10.23 -10.26 5.99
CA TRP A 131 10.06 -8.83 5.75
C TRP A 131 9.71 -8.47 4.30
N ASN A 132 9.21 -9.44 3.53
CA ASN A 132 8.79 -9.30 2.13
C ASN A 132 9.89 -8.73 1.22
N VAL A 133 11.14 -9.14 1.45
CA VAL A 133 12.30 -8.68 0.66
C VAL A 133 12.18 -9.11 -0.81
N ASP A 134 11.56 -10.25 -1.08
CA ASP A 134 11.24 -10.71 -2.44
C ASP A 134 10.32 -9.72 -3.19
N ALA A 135 9.33 -9.14 -2.51
CA ALA A 135 8.45 -8.14 -3.11
C ALA A 135 9.16 -6.79 -3.36
N CYS A 136 10.27 -6.49 -2.64
CA CYS A 136 11.04 -5.27 -2.89
C CYS A 136 11.58 -5.22 -4.32
N LEU A 137 12.06 -6.35 -4.84
CA LEU A 137 12.64 -6.41 -6.18
C LEU A 137 11.59 -6.16 -7.27
N THR A 138 10.41 -6.74 -7.11
CA THR A 138 9.30 -6.55 -8.07
C THR A 138 8.62 -5.19 -7.93
N ALA A 139 8.71 -4.53 -6.76
CA ALA A 139 8.22 -3.18 -6.53
C ALA A 139 9.20 -2.08 -6.99
N LEU A 140 10.48 -2.43 -7.17
CA LEU A 140 11.56 -1.50 -7.47
C LEU A 140 11.31 -0.60 -8.70
N PRO A 141 10.74 -1.08 -9.83
CA PRO A 141 10.46 -0.23 -10.99
C PRO A 141 9.50 0.91 -10.69
N PHE A 142 8.45 0.66 -9.89
CA PHE A 142 7.48 1.69 -9.53
C PHE A 142 8.14 2.78 -8.70
N PHE A 143 8.94 2.39 -7.73
CA PHE A 143 9.71 3.31 -6.90
C PHE A 143 10.71 4.13 -7.73
N TYR A 144 11.45 3.48 -8.62
CA TYR A 144 12.43 4.13 -9.50
C TYR A 144 11.78 5.15 -10.43
N VAL A 145 10.66 4.80 -11.07
CA VAL A 145 9.95 5.73 -11.96
C VAL A 145 9.42 6.92 -11.16
N GLY A 146 8.90 6.71 -9.94
CA GLY A 146 8.52 7.80 -9.03
C GLY A 146 9.69 8.74 -8.73
N TYR A 147 10.86 8.18 -8.40
CA TYR A 147 12.09 8.93 -8.18
C TYR A 147 12.51 9.76 -9.41
N LEU A 148 12.48 9.15 -10.61
CA LEU A 148 12.79 9.86 -11.86
C LEU A 148 11.81 11.01 -12.13
N CYS A 149 10.52 10.79 -11.91
CA CYS A 149 9.50 11.83 -12.07
C CYS A 149 9.80 13.03 -11.19
N ARG A 150 10.28 12.82 -9.95
CA ARG A 150 10.69 13.91 -9.05
C ARG A 150 11.97 14.60 -9.51
N GLN A 151 13.01 13.83 -9.87
CA GLN A 151 14.29 14.37 -10.29
C GLN A 151 14.17 15.25 -11.55
N LYS A 152 13.36 14.80 -12.51
CA LYS A 152 13.13 15.49 -13.78
C LYS A 152 11.97 16.47 -13.73
N LYS A 153 11.32 16.65 -12.57
CA LYS A 153 10.14 17.51 -12.37
C LYS A 153 9.03 17.23 -13.39
N ILE A 154 8.83 15.96 -13.75
CA ILE A 154 7.91 15.57 -14.83
C ILE A 154 6.49 16.00 -14.50
N LEU A 155 6.02 15.77 -13.28
CA LEU A 155 4.65 16.11 -12.88
C LEU A 155 4.40 17.62 -12.79
N GLU A 156 5.46 18.42 -12.58
CA GLU A 156 5.40 19.88 -12.55
C GLU A 156 5.48 20.47 -13.96
N LYS A 157 6.30 19.86 -14.84
CA LYS A 157 6.53 20.31 -16.21
C LYS A 157 5.37 20.01 -17.15
N TYR A 158 4.76 18.82 -17.00
CA TYR A 158 3.70 18.36 -17.90
C TYR A 158 2.33 18.54 -17.24
N VAL A 159 1.89 19.80 -17.15
CA VAL A 159 0.49 20.13 -16.81
C VAL A 159 -0.31 20.18 -18.10
N PHE A 160 -1.08 19.15 -18.36
CA PHE A 160 -1.89 19.09 -19.57
C PHE A 160 -3.10 20.03 -19.49
N PRO A 161 -3.47 20.71 -20.61
CA PRO A 161 -4.75 21.39 -20.71
C PRO A 161 -5.92 20.44 -20.36
N LEU A 162 -7.00 20.99 -19.82
CA LEU A 162 -8.12 20.21 -19.28
C LEU A 162 -8.63 19.13 -20.25
N ARG A 163 -8.77 19.46 -21.53
CA ARG A 163 -9.23 18.54 -22.57
C ARG A 163 -8.29 17.34 -22.73
N TRP A 164 -7.00 17.58 -22.93
CA TRP A 164 -6.01 16.51 -23.11
C TRP A 164 -5.84 15.66 -21.85
N ARG A 165 -5.96 16.25 -20.69
CA ARG A 165 -5.90 15.52 -19.42
C ARG A 165 -7.01 14.48 -19.31
N TRP A 166 -8.25 14.82 -19.64
CA TRP A 166 -9.35 13.85 -19.62
C TRP A 166 -9.22 12.77 -20.68
N ILE A 167 -8.76 13.13 -21.88
CA ILE A 167 -8.47 12.15 -22.94
C ILE A 167 -7.40 11.17 -22.47
N LEU A 168 -6.27 11.67 -21.94
CA LEU A 168 -5.20 10.83 -21.42
C LEU A 168 -5.64 9.99 -20.22
N ALA A 169 -6.47 10.53 -19.34
CA ALA A 169 -7.04 9.77 -18.23
C ALA A 169 -7.93 8.62 -18.73
N LEU A 170 -8.79 8.88 -19.72
CA LEU A 170 -9.64 7.85 -20.31
C LEU A 170 -8.80 6.77 -21.03
N VAL A 171 -7.80 7.17 -21.81
CA VAL A 171 -6.87 6.22 -22.45
C VAL A 171 -6.14 5.38 -21.41
N SER A 172 -5.61 6.01 -20.36
CA SER A 172 -4.93 5.29 -19.28
C SER A 172 -5.84 4.30 -18.57
N LEU A 173 -7.08 4.68 -18.29
CA LEU A 173 -8.10 3.80 -17.72
C LEU A 173 -8.40 2.62 -18.65
N THR A 174 -8.59 2.88 -19.94
CA THR A 174 -8.87 1.83 -20.94
C THR A 174 -7.70 0.85 -21.05
N VAL A 175 -6.46 1.33 -21.09
CA VAL A 175 -5.25 0.48 -21.10
C VAL A 175 -5.18 -0.36 -19.82
N MET A 176 -5.40 0.23 -18.66
CA MET A 176 -5.41 -0.49 -17.38
C MET A 176 -6.45 -1.60 -17.36
N LEU A 177 -7.69 -1.31 -17.77
CA LEU A 177 -8.78 -2.29 -17.83
C LEU A 177 -8.51 -3.37 -18.87
N GLY A 178 -7.96 -3.02 -20.03
CA GLY A 178 -7.54 -3.97 -21.06
C GLY A 178 -6.46 -4.93 -20.55
N CYS A 179 -5.43 -4.42 -19.89
CA CYS A 179 -4.39 -5.24 -19.28
C CYS A 179 -4.96 -6.18 -18.20
N LEU A 180 -5.89 -5.68 -17.37
CA LEU A 180 -6.59 -6.52 -16.38
C LEU A 180 -7.37 -7.65 -17.05
N GLN A 181 -8.13 -7.36 -18.10
CA GLN A 181 -8.90 -8.38 -18.85
C GLN A 181 -7.99 -9.43 -19.51
N ILE A 182 -6.86 -8.99 -20.09
CA ILE A 182 -5.87 -9.91 -20.66
C ILE A 182 -5.32 -10.85 -19.58
N ASN A 183 -4.91 -10.30 -18.43
CA ASN A 183 -4.41 -11.12 -17.35
C ASN A 183 -5.46 -12.11 -16.82
N LEU A 184 -6.69 -11.66 -16.58
CA LEU A 184 -7.76 -12.55 -16.11
C LEU A 184 -8.08 -13.65 -17.11
N ARG A 185 -8.09 -13.33 -18.41
CA ARG A 185 -8.44 -14.28 -19.47
C ARG A 185 -7.35 -15.32 -19.73
N PHE A 186 -6.09 -14.93 -19.72
CA PHE A 186 -4.98 -15.80 -20.14
C PHE A 186 -4.17 -16.40 -18.99
N SER A 187 -4.14 -15.77 -17.81
CA SER A 187 -3.45 -16.32 -16.63
C SER A 187 -4.39 -16.66 -15.46
N GLY A 188 -5.66 -16.23 -15.53
CA GLY A 188 -6.60 -16.37 -14.42
C GLY A 188 -6.23 -15.52 -13.19
N MET A 189 -5.21 -14.66 -13.30
CA MET A 189 -4.64 -13.92 -12.19
C MET A 189 -4.76 -12.41 -12.44
N HIS A 190 -4.81 -11.65 -11.37
CA HIS A 190 -4.60 -10.21 -11.35
C HIS A 190 -3.33 -9.89 -10.57
N LEU A 191 -2.84 -8.66 -10.63
CA LEU A 191 -1.69 -8.26 -9.81
C LEU A 191 -2.08 -8.27 -8.33
N GLU A 192 -1.52 -9.20 -7.58
CA GLU A 192 -1.61 -9.25 -6.13
C GLU A 192 -0.21 -9.48 -5.55
N MET A 193 0.49 -8.39 -5.25
CA MET A 193 1.88 -8.46 -4.77
C MET A 193 1.98 -9.13 -3.40
N TYR A 194 0.93 -9.05 -2.58
CA TYR A 194 0.84 -9.73 -1.30
C TYR A 194 0.86 -11.26 -1.47
N GLU A 195 0.10 -11.78 -2.41
CA GLU A 195 0.03 -13.21 -2.71
C GLU A 195 1.03 -13.66 -3.77
N ARG A 196 1.88 -12.73 -4.23
CA ARG A 196 2.91 -12.99 -5.25
C ARG A 196 2.32 -13.42 -6.59
N GLN A 197 1.13 -12.93 -6.91
CA GLN A 197 0.49 -13.16 -8.19
C GLN A 197 0.83 -12.01 -9.14
N TYR A 198 1.53 -12.31 -10.22
CA TYR A 198 1.96 -11.29 -11.18
C TYR A 198 1.30 -11.47 -12.57
N GLY A 199 0.59 -12.58 -12.81
CA GLY A 199 -0.02 -12.86 -14.11
C GLY A 199 1.01 -12.86 -15.23
N ILE A 200 0.66 -12.19 -16.35
CA ILE A 200 1.58 -11.94 -17.47
C ILE A 200 2.35 -10.65 -17.14
N GLU A 201 3.59 -10.76 -16.63
CA GLU A 201 4.31 -9.66 -16.01
C GLU A 201 4.39 -8.39 -16.88
N PRO A 202 4.75 -8.41 -18.19
CA PRO A 202 4.78 -7.19 -18.98
C PRO A 202 3.44 -6.48 -19.05
N VAL A 203 2.34 -7.25 -19.18
CA VAL A 203 0.97 -6.73 -19.20
C VAL A 203 0.60 -6.14 -17.84
N THR A 204 1.01 -6.81 -16.78
CA THR A 204 0.77 -6.37 -15.40
C THR A 204 1.47 -5.05 -15.11
N TYR A 205 2.75 -4.91 -15.45
CA TYR A 205 3.47 -3.65 -15.24
C TYR A 205 2.89 -2.51 -16.10
N LEU A 206 2.54 -2.79 -17.37
CA LEU A 206 1.88 -1.81 -18.22
C LEU A 206 0.55 -1.33 -17.62
N GLY A 207 -0.29 -2.26 -17.18
CA GLY A 207 -1.57 -1.93 -16.54
C GLY A 207 -1.40 -1.15 -15.24
N ALA A 208 -0.41 -1.52 -14.42
CA ALA A 208 -0.10 -0.81 -13.19
C ALA A 208 0.38 0.64 -13.44
N PHE A 209 1.29 0.86 -14.39
CA PHE A 209 1.72 2.20 -14.77
C PHE A 209 0.60 3.02 -15.41
N ALA A 210 -0.27 2.41 -16.21
CA ALA A 210 -1.45 3.08 -16.75
C ALA A 210 -2.40 3.52 -15.62
N GLY A 211 -2.64 2.67 -14.61
CA GLY A 211 -3.43 3.01 -13.43
C GLY A 211 -2.82 4.13 -12.59
N ILE A 212 -1.49 4.12 -12.41
CA ILE A 212 -0.75 5.21 -11.74
C ILE A 212 -0.95 6.52 -12.50
N LEU A 213 -0.76 6.53 -13.83
CA LEU A 213 -0.95 7.71 -14.66
C LEU A 213 -2.39 8.23 -14.58
N PHE A 214 -3.38 7.35 -14.64
CA PHE A 214 -4.80 7.69 -14.47
C PHE A 214 -5.05 8.45 -13.17
N VAL A 215 -4.56 7.92 -12.04
CA VAL A 215 -4.74 8.58 -10.73
C VAL A 215 -4.03 9.92 -10.67
N ILE A 216 -2.80 10.03 -11.19
CA ILE A 216 -2.06 11.30 -11.25
C ILE A 216 -2.85 12.36 -12.02
N LEU A 217 -3.37 12.00 -13.21
CA LEU A 217 -4.12 12.94 -14.06
C LEU A 217 -5.42 13.43 -13.40
N ILE A 218 -6.12 12.56 -12.67
CA ILE A 218 -7.34 12.94 -11.95
C ILE A 218 -7.01 13.78 -10.72
N SER A 219 -6.00 13.37 -9.93
CA SER A 219 -5.66 14.00 -8.64
C SER A 219 -5.18 15.46 -8.78
N GLN A 220 -4.69 15.86 -9.96
CA GLN A 220 -4.26 17.26 -10.20
C GLN A 220 -5.36 18.32 -9.95
N LYS A 221 -6.63 17.91 -9.90
CA LYS A 221 -7.78 18.80 -9.62
C LYS A 221 -8.54 18.44 -8.36
N LEU A 222 -8.17 17.33 -7.72
CA LEU A 222 -8.78 16.91 -6.47
C LEU A 222 -8.01 17.56 -5.30
N ASP A 223 -8.42 18.76 -4.93
CA ASP A 223 -7.95 19.43 -3.70
C ASP A 223 -9.13 19.62 -2.76
N GLY A 224 -9.16 18.86 -1.68
CA GLY A 224 -10.19 18.94 -0.67
C GLY A 224 -9.62 18.66 0.73
N ARG A 225 -10.13 19.34 1.75
CA ARG A 225 -9.68 19.17 3.14
C ARG A 225 -9.75 17.70 3.59
N ALA A 226 -10.82 16.99 3.21
CA ALA A 226 -11.01 15.59 3.57
C ALA A 226 -9.94 14.69 2.91
N ILE A 227 -9.68 14.85 1.61
CA ILE A 227 -8.68 14.07 0.87
C ILE A 227 -7.30 14.32 1.44
N ARG A 228 -6.96 15.58 1.73
CA ARG A 228 -5.68 15.95 2.34
C ARG A 228 -5.52 15.33 3.73
N TYR A 229 -6.57 15.39 4.56
CA TYR A 229 -6.56 14.78 5.89
C TYR A 229 -6.35 13.26 5.84
N ILE A 230 -7.06 12.56 4.94
CA ILE A 230 -6.87 11.11 4.73
C ILE A 230 -5.44 10.82 4.26
N GLY A 231 -4.91 11.61 3.33
CA GLY A 231 -3.54 11.47 2.84
C GLY A 231 -2.48 11.65 3.93
N GLU A 232 -2.62 12.67 4.78
CA GLU A 232 -1.72 12.93 5.91
C GLU A 232 -1.76 11.83 6.98
N ASN A 233 -2.88 11.13 7.11
CA ASN A 233 -3.11 10.04 8.07
C ASN A 233 -3.14 8.66 7.40
N SER A 234 -2.72 8.54 6.16
CA SER A 234 -2.84 7.34 5.33
C SER A 234 -2.31 6.06 5.98
N MET A 235 -1.33 6.17 6.88
CA MET A 235 -0.76 5.03 7.59
C MET A 235 -1.77 4.32 8.50
N ILE A 236 -2.63 5.08 9.19
CA ILE A 236 -3.68 4.53 10.06
C ILE A 236 -4.78 3.88 9.20
N TYR A 237 -5.20 4.58 8.14
CA TYR A 237 -6.20 4.05 7.20
C TYR A 237 -5.70 2.76 6.55
N TYR A 238 -4.46 2.75 6.12
CA TYR A 238 -3.83 1.59 5.51
C TYR A 238 -3.76 0.41 6.49
N ALA A 239 -3.34 0.63 7.73
CA ALA A 239 -3.16 -0.45 8.70
C ALA A 239 -4.49 -1.09 9.12
N TRP A 240 -5.49 -0.29 9.46
CA TRP A 240 -6.66 -0.77 10.21
C TRP A 240 -7.95 -0.94 9.41
N HIS A 241 -8.01 -0.46 8.16
CA HIS A 241 -9.25 -0.54 7.37
C HIS A 241 -9.75 -1.98 7.18
N GLN A 242 -8.85 -2.90 6.85
CA GLN A 242 -9.19 -4.29 6.52
C GLN A 242 -9.28 -5.17 7.77
N THR A 243 -8.28 -5.11 8.64
CA THR A 243 -8.15 -6.05 9.75
C THR A 243 -9.08 -5.72 10.91
N ILE A 244 -9.31 -4.45 11.19
CA ILE A 244 -10.11 -4.00 12.33
C ILE A 244 -11.49 -3.51 11.90
N LEU A 245 -11.55 -2.56 10.94
CA LEU A 245 -12.80 -1.87 10.64
C LEU A 245 -13.74 -2.68 9.77
N MET A 246 -13.24 -3.42 8.81
CA MET A 246 -14.08 -4.21 7.92
C MET A 246 -14.90 -5.28 8.67
N PRO A 247 -14.29 -6.08 9.59
CA PRO A 247 -15.06 -7.01 10.42
C PRO A 247 -16.10 -6.32 11.32
N LEU A 248 -15.79 -5.13 11.87
CA LEU A 248 -16.73 -4.37 12.69
C LEU A 248 -17.92 -3.85 11.88
N VAL A 249 -17.68 -3.36 10.66
CA VAL A 249 -18.74 -2.90 9.75
C VAL A 249 -19.62 -4.07 9.30
N ASP A 250 -19.03 -5.23 9.00
CA ASP A 250 -19.82 -6.43 8.66
C ASP A 250 -20.67 -6.91 9.85
N GLU A 251 -20.16 -6.83 11.08
CA GLU A 251 -20.96 -7.12 12.26
C GLU A 251 -22.09 -6.11 12.48
N LEU A 252 -21.83 -4.83 12.21
CA LEU A 252 -22.86 -3.80 12.27
C LEU A 252 -24.01 -4.12 11.29
N TYR A 253 -23.69 -4.50 10.06
CA TYR A 253 -24.71 -4.92 9.09
C TYR A 253 -25.48 -6.14 9.56
N TRP A 254 -24.80 -7.10 10.19
CA TRP A 254 -25.46 -8.26 10.77
C TRP A 254 -26.43 -7.86 11.86
N LYS A 255 -26.04 -7.01 12.81
CA LYS A 255 -26.89 -6.54 13.92
C LYS A 255 -28.09 -5.71 13.43
N LEU A 256 -27.88 -4.87 12.44
CA LEU A 256 -28.92 -4.05 11.84
C LEU A 256 -29.81 -4.82 10.86
N ARG A 257 -29.55 -6.09 10.64
CA ARG A 257 -30.26 -6.94 9.67
C ARG A 257 -30.27 -6.37 8.25
N VAL A 258 -29.23 -5.59 7.89
CA VAL A 258 -29.07 -5.00 6.56
C VAL A 258 -28.12 -5.88 5.75
N PHE A 259 -28.41 -6.07 4.46
CA PHE A 259 -27.59 -6.88 3.54
C PHE A 259 -27.40 -8.35 3.96
N GLN A 260 -28.35 -8.95 4.66
CA GLN A 260 -28.29 -10.34 5.14
C GLN A 260 -28.71 -11.39 4.09
N GLN A 261 -29.15 -10.96 2.91
CA GLN A 261 -29.60 -11.89 1.86
C GLN A 261 -28.40 -12.73 1.35
N PHE A 262 -28.64 -14.01 1.15
CA PHE A 262 -27.64 -14.96 0.69
C PHE A 262 -27.07 -14.63 -0.71
N LYS A 263 -27.86 -13.91 -1.53
CA LYS A 263 -27.44 -13.32 -2.81
C LYS A 263 -27.89 -11.88 -2.88
N LEU A 264 -26.96 -10.97 -2.73
CA LEU A 264 -27.21 -9.55 -2.98
C LEU A 264 -27.35 -9.31 -4.48
N THR A 265 -28.28 -8.47 -4.88
CA THR A 265 -28.31 -7.93 -6.25
C THR A 265 -27.05 -7.09 -6.51
N ARG A 266 -26.68 -6.89 -7.77
CA ARG A 266 -25.52 -6.06 -8.11
C ARG A 266 -25.58 -4.66 -7.47
N VAL A 267 -26.76 -4.05 -7.48
CA VAL A 267 -26.99 -2.72 -6.88
C VAL A 267 -26.77 -2.75 -5.36
N GLN A 268 -27.31 -3.76 -4.67
CA GLN A 268 -27.10 -3.93 -3.23
C GLN A 268 -25.63 -4.20 -2.88
N TYR A 269 -24.92 -4.98 -3.70
CA TYR A 269 -23.50 -5.24 -3.52
C TYR A 269 -22.67 -3.96 -3.62
N TYR A 270 -22.88 -3.16 -4.67
CA TYR A 270 -22.18 -1.87 -4.81
C TYR A 270 -22.59 -0.87 -3.73
N GLY A 271 -23.88 -0.84 -3.37
CA GLY A 271 -24.39 0.00 -2.28
C GLY A 271 -23.73 -0.36 -0.94
N LYS A 272 -23.64 -1.65 -0.60
CA LYS A 272 -22.92 -2.15 0.58
C LYS A 272 -21.45 -1.70 0.54
N SER A 273 -20.79 -1.88 -0.59
CA SER A 273 -19.37 -1.53 -0.72
C SER A 273 -19.12 -0.04 -0.51
N ILE A 274 -19.91 0.83 -1.14
CA ILE A 274 -19.79 2.28 -0.99
C ILE A 274 -20.05 2.69 0.47
N LEU A 275 -21.12 2.17 1.07
CA LEU A 275 -21.48 2.46 2.46
C LEU A 275 -20.37 2.00 3.43
N SER A 276 -19.78 0.82 3.19
CA SER A 276 -18.65 0.31 3.99
C SER A 276 -17.46 1.24 3.91
N VAL A 277 -17.08 1.71 2.71
CA VAL A 277 -15.98 2.65 2.54
C VAL A 277 -16.24 3.95 3.31
N VAL A 278 -17.45 4.50 3.23
CA VAL A 278 -17.82 5.73 3.95
C VAL A 278 -17.73 5.52 5.46
N LEU A 279 -18.30 4.44 5.99
CA LEU A 279 -18.28 4.14 7.42
C LEU A 279 -16.84 3.93 7.94
N ILE A 280 -16.04 3.18 7.20
CA ILE A 280 -14.61 2.95 7.54
C ILE A 280 -13.85 4.27 7.53
N CYS A 281 -14.04 5.11 6.51
CA CYS A 281 -13.39 6.42 6.45
C CYS A 281 -13.78 7.32 7.61
N LEU A 282 -15.07 7.38 7.98
CA LEU A 282 -15.55 8.17 9.11
C LEU A 282 -14.96 7.66 10.44
N ALA A 283 -14.99 6.35 10.67
CA ALA A 283 -14.42 5.75 11.87
C ALA A 283 -12.92 6.02 11.99
N LEU A 284 -12.16 5.82 10.90
CA LEU A 284 -10.72 6.08 10.88
C LEU A 284 -10.39 7.57 10.99
N THR A 285 -11.26 8.46 10.53
CA THR A 285 -11.11 9.91 10.76
C THR A 285 -11.19 10.23 12.26
N GLY A 286 -12.15 9.66 12.97
CA GLY A 286 -12.26 9.79 14.42
C GLY A 286 -11.06 9.22 15.16
N VAL A 287 -10.65 8.00 14.81
CA VAL A 287 -9.47 7.36 15.41
C VAL A 287 -8.18 8.16 15.15
N SER A 288 -7.97 8.60 13.92
CA SER A 288 -6.79 9.40 13.58
C SER A 288 -6.78 10.77 14.26
N ALA A 289 -7.96 11.37 14.48
CA ALA A 289 -8.07 12.60 15.27
C ALA A 289 -7.61 12.36 16.72
N VAL A 290 -8.09 11.30 17.37
CA VAL A 290 -7.67 10.94 18.74
C VAL A 290 -6.16 10.68 18.79
N ILE A 291 -5.60 9.90 17.87
CA ILE A 291 -4.16 9.61 17.83
C ILE A 291 -3.36 10.90 17.65
N ASN A 292 -3.76 11.79 16.76
CA ASN A 292 -3.04 13.02 16.47
C ASN A 292 -3.06 14.04 17.63
N HIS A 293 -4.09 14.00 18.47
CA HIS A 293 -4.22 14.88 19.64
C HIS A 293 -3.59 14.30 20.91
N THR A 294 -3.07 13.08 20.86
CA THR A 294 -2.43 12.39 21.99
C THR A 294 -0.94 12.17 21.76
N PHE A 295 -0.23 11.66 22.77
CA PHE A 295 1.15 11.21 22.65
C PHE A 295 1.30 10.04 21.65
N LEU A 296 0.23 9.33 21.35
CA LEU A 296 0.18 8.24 20.36
C LEU A 296 0.53 8.71 18.94
N ARG A 297 0.58 9.99 18.69
CA ARG A 297 1.06 10.56 17.43
C ARG A 297 2.45 10.07 17.04
N VAL A 298 3.31 9.80 18.01
CA VAL A 298 4.65 9.22 17.76
C VAL A 298 4.56 7.80 17.22
N ALA A 299 3.55 7.04 17.65
CA ALA A 299 3.30 5.68 17.21
C ALA A 299 2.99 5.57 15.69
N VAL A 300 2.53 6.65 15.07
CA VAL A 300 2.26 6.74 13.62
C VAL A 300 3.32 7.54 12.86
N GLY A 301 4.50 7.73 13.46
CA GLY A 301 5.62 8.43 12.83
C GLY A 301 5.54 9.97 12.89
N GLY A 302 4.59 10.52 13.65
CA GLY A 302 4.47 11.94 13.90
C GLY A 302 5.53 12.49 14.87
N SER A 303 5.76 13.80 14.85
CA SER A 303 6.65 14.49 15.79
C SER A 303 5.86 15.03 16.98
N LEU A 304 6.41 14.90 18.19
CA LEU A 304 5.86 15.54 19.41
C LEU A 304 5.92 17.07 19.33
N LYS A 305 6.83 17.64 18.55
CA LYS A 305 6.89 19.10 18.36
C LYS A 305 5.68 19.54 17.55
N LYS A 306 4.75 20.29 18.16
CA LYS A 306 3.78 21.09 17.41
C LYS A 306 4.56 21.92 16.40
N LYS A 307 4.25 21.81 15.10
CA LYS A 307 4.66 22.84 14.15
C LYS A 307 4.02 24.13 14.67
N GLN A 308 4.82 25.02 15.22
CA GLN A 308 4.41 26.41 15.35
C GLN A 308 4.02 26.89 13.94
N LYS A 309 2.75 27.23 13.78
CA LYS A 309 2.23 27.88 12.57
C LYS A 309 2.75 29.30 12.51
#